data_107b4c5390bf4a9359c8e7a50cca7166
#
_entry.id   107b4c5390bf4a9359c8e7a50cca7166
#
_cell.length_a   1.000
_cell.length_b   1.000
_cell.length_c   1.000
_cell.angle_alpha   90.00
_cell.angle_beta   90.00
_cell.angle_gamma   90.00
#
_symmetry.space_group_name_H-M   'P 1'
#
loop_
_entity.id
_entity.type
_entity.pdbx_description
1 polymer ?
#
loop_
_entity_poly.entity_id
_entity_poly.type
_entity_poly.pdbx_seq_one_letter_code
_entity_poly.pdbx_strand_id
1 'polypeptide(L)'
;MTVQTRVKENVAAATEKMPERANALSPDLLRRMNAYWRAANYLSVGQIYLYDNPLLKEPLTQAHVKPLVVGHWGTTPGQNFIYVHLNRVIKKYDLDLFYIAGPGHGGPAIVGNVYLEGTWSEVYPDVTQDEAGLKKLFKQFSFPGGISHQLRGGRG
;
A
#
# COMPACT_ATOMS: atom_id res chain seq x y z
N MET A 1 39.14 34.13 19.64
CA MET A 1 38.27 33.34 18.71
C MET A 1 36.88 33.32 19.30
N THR A 2 35.95 33.98 18.63
CA THR A 2 34.57 34.15 19.10
C THR A 2 33.76 32.88 18.79
N VAL A 3 32.76 32.58 19.63
CA VAL A 3 31.85 31.42 19.50
C VAL A 3 31.22 31.35 18.08
N GLN A 4 30.98 32.49 17.45
CA GLN A 4 30.47 32.59 16.08
C GLN A 4 31.42 32.06 15.00
N THR A 5 32.74 32.16 15.19
CA THR A 5 33.73 31.64 14.23
C THR A 5 33.76 30.11 14.31
N ARG A 6 33.66 29.55 15.49
CA ARG A 6 33.65 28.10 15.72
C ARG A 6 32.37 27.40 15.19
N VAL A 7 31.23 28.08 15.25
CA VAL A 7 29.97 27.58 14.69
C VAL A 7 30.02 27.58 13.16
N LYS A 8 30.58 28.61 12.53
CA LYS A 8 30.76 28.65 11.06
C LYS A 8 31.73 27.60 10.55
N GLU A 9 32.83 27.35 11.25
CA GLU A 9 33.78 26.30 10.90
C GLU A 9 33.18 24.89 11.06
N ASN A 10 32.37 24.64 12.09
CA ASN A 10 31.68 23.38 12.28
C ASN A 10 30.56 23.17 11.25
N VAL A 11 29.88 24.21 10.80
CA VAL A 11 28.87 24.12 9.74
C VAL A 11 29.53 23.92 8.36
N ALA A 12 30.69 24.54 8.11
CA ALA A 12 31.45 24.34 6.87
C ALA A 12 32.05 22.93 6.80
N ALA A 13 32.56 22.39 7.91
CA ALA A 13 33.06 21.01 7.97
C ALA A 13 31.95 19.96 7.82
N ALA A 14 30.72 20.27 8.25
CA ALA A 14 29.57 19.40 8.07
C ALA A 14 29.01 19.40 6.63
N THR A 15 29.40 20.38 5.79
CA THR A 15 29.07 20.44 4.37
C THR A 15 30.12 19.80 3.46
N GLU A 16 31.26 19.34 4.00
CA GLU A 16 32.19 18.53 3.25
C GLU A 16 31.63 17.13 2.98
N LYS A 17 31.15 16.97 1.74
CA LYS A 17 30.85 15.68 1.09
C LYS A 17 30.16 14.68 2.00
N MET A 18 28.84 14.79 2.10
CA MET A 18 28.07 13.54 2.32
C MET A 18 28.52 12.55 1.24
N PRO A 19 29.03 11.36 1.62
CA PRO A 19 29.41 10.36 0.63
C PRO A 19 28.23 10.20 -0.32
N GLU A 20 28.51 10.29 -1.62
CA GLU A 20 27.54 10.00 -2.67
C GLU A 20 26.77 8.76 -2.20
N ARG A 21 25.45 8.88 -2.03
CA ARG A 21 24.67 7.89 -1.29
C ARG A 21 24.82 6.53 -1.97
N ALA A 22 25.82 5.77 -1.56
CA ALA A 22 26.15 4.44 -2.09
C ALA A 22 24.98 3.43 -2.01
N ASN A 23 23.84 3.86 -1.46
CA ASN A 23 22.62 3.08 -1.28
C ASN A 23 21.38 3.73 -1.94
N ALA A 24 21.53 4.70 -2.83
CA ALA A 24 20.41 5.24 -3.58
C ALA A 24 19.79 4.12 -4.44
N LEU A 25 18.45 4.09 -4.50
CA LEU A 25 17.73 3.16 -5.37
C LEU A 25 18.06 3.50 -6.83
N SER A 26 18.30 2.48 -7.66
CA SER A 26 18.42 2.72 -9.09
C SER A 26 17.11 3.33 -9.63
N PRO A 27 17.16 4.15 -10.69
CA PRO A 27 15.95 4.73 -11.28
C PRO A 27 14.92 3.68 -11.69
N ASP A 28 15.36 2.51 -12.19
CA ASP A 28 14.45 1.41 -12.56
C ASP A 28 13.79 0.78 -11.34
N LEU A 29 14.54 0.51 -10.28
CA LEU A 29 13.97 -0.03 -9.04
C LEU A 29 12.98 0.96 -8.42
N LEU A 30 13.32 2.24 -8.38
CA LEU A 30 12.43 3.28 -7.88
C LEU A 30 11.13 3.34 -8.70
N ARG A 31 11.22 3.27 -10.03
CA ARG A 31 10.05 3.24 -10.93
C ARG A 31 9.16 2.03 -10.63
N ARG A 32 9.73 0.83 -10.48
CA ARG A 32 8.96 -0.40 -10.15
C ARG A 32 8.31 -0.32 -8.78
N MET A 33 9.03 0.15 -7.77
CA MET A 33 8.49 0.34 -6.42
C MET A 33 7.34 1.35 -6.41
N ASN A 34 7.48 2.46 -7.14
CA ASN A 34 6.42 3.45 -7.27
C ASN A 34 5.19 2.89 -8.00
N ALA A 35 5.39 2.12 -9.07
CA ALA A 35 4.28 1.47 -9.77
C ALA A 35 3.52 0.49 -8.86
N TYR A 36 4.23 -0.33 -8.11
CA TYR A 36 3.64 -1.25 -7.14
C TYR A 36 2.86 -0.50 -6.04
N TRP A 37 3.48 0.52 -5.44
CA TRP A 37 2.84 1.35 -4.40
C TRP A 37 1.56 2.01 -4.90
N ARG A 38 1.56 2.53 -6.13
CA ARG A 38 0.36 3.14 -6.74
C ARG A 38 -0.73 2.10 -7.00
N ALA A 39 -0.38 0.91 -7.47
CA ALA A 39 -1.34 -0.18 -7.68
C ALA A 39 -1.96 -0.63 -6.34
N ALA A 40 -1.16 -0.84 -5.30
CA ALA A 40 -1.62 -1.19 -3.97
C ALA A 40 -2.55 -0.10 -3.38
N ASN A 41 -2.22 1.18 -3.57
CA ASN A 41 -3.08 2.29 -3.16
C ASN A 41 -4.40 2.29 -3.93
N TYR A 42 -4.38 2.06 -5.24
CA TYR A 42 -5.59 1.99 -6.04
C TYR A 42 -6.51 0.85 -5.59
N LEU A 43 -5.97 -0.35 -5.38
CA LEU A 43 -6.73 -1.50 -4.87
C LEU A 43 -7.33 -1.22 -3.50
N SER A 44 -6.60 -0.53 -2.63
CA SER A 44 -7.10 -0.16 -1.31
C SER A 44 -8.24 0.85 -1.38
N VAL A 45 -8.12 1.88 -2.23
CA VAL A 45 -9.18 2.87 -2.49
C VAL A 45 -10.40 2.20 -3.10
N GLY A 46 -10.21 1.32 -4.08
CA GLY A 46 -11.29 0.58 -4.71
C GLY A 46 -12.10 -0.25 -3.71
N GLN A 47 -11.42 -0.95 -2.80
CA GLN A 47 -12.08 -1.72 -1.74
C GLN A 47 -12.92 -0.85 -0.80
N ILE A 48 -12.53 0.40 -0.56
CA ILE A 48 -13.27 1.31 0.33
C ILE A 48 -14.46 1.94 -0.40
N TYR A 49 -14.27 2.41 -1.63
CA TYR A 49 -15.19 3.33 -2.27
C TYR A 49 -15.92 2.79 -3.49
N LEU A 50 -15.32 1.87 -4.27
CA LEU A 50 -15.88 1.46 -5.55
C LEU A 50 -16.80 0.25 -5.43
N TYR A 51 -17.92 0.35 -6.14
CA TYR A 51 -18.90 -0.73 -6.31
C TYR A 51 -18.76 -1.40 -7.68
N ASP A 52 -18.47 -0.64 -8.73
CA ASP A 52 -18.29 -1.11 -10.11
C ASP A 52 -17.21 -0.29 -10.85
N ASN A 53 -16.98 -0.62 -12.13
CA ASN A 53 -15.99 0.02 -13.00
C ASN A 53 -14.54 -0.02 -12.43
N PRO A 54 -14.04 -1.17 -11.96
CA PRO A 54 -12.76 -1.25 -11.26
C PRO A 54 -11.54 -0.93 -12.13
N LEU A 55 -11.68 -0.98 -13.46
CA LEU A 55 -10.63 -0.64 -14.41
C LEU A 55 -10.77 0.77 -14.99
N LEU A 56 -11.74 1.56 -14.51
CA LEU A 56 -12.02 2.93 -14.98
C LEU A 56 -12.14 3.00 -16.51
N LYS A 57 -12.82 2.02 -17.12
CA LYS A 57 -13.06 1.97 -18.58
C LYS A 57 -13.96 3.07 -19.09
N GLU A 58 -14.76 3.62 -18.21
CA GLU A 58 -15.64 4.74 -18.45
C GLU A 58 -15.51 5.78 -17.34
N PRO A 59 -15.93 7.04 -17.54
CA PRO A 59 -15.90 8.07 -16.51
C PRO A 59 -16.67 7.64 -15.26
N LEU A 60 -16.14 7.96 -14.07
CA LEU A 60 -16.81 7.65 -12.82
C LEU A 60 -18.15 8.39 -12.70
N THR A 61 -19.16 7.65 -12.28
CA THR A 61 -20.48 8.15 -11.95
C THR A 61 -20.86 7.72 -10.52
N GLN A 62 -21.95 8.30 -10.00
CA GLN A 62 -22.47 7.92 -8.68
C GLN A 62 -22.79 6.41 -8.58
N ALA A 63 -23.22 5.79 -9.68
CA ALA A 63 -23.53 4.36 -9.73
C ALA A 63 -22.31 3.45 -9.50
N HIS A 64 -21.10 3.96 -9.76
CA HIS A 64 -19.86 3.22 -9.55
C HIS A 64 -19.34 3.30 -8.12
N VAL A 65 -19.93 4.16 -7.28
CA VAL A 65 -19.56 4.35 -5.88
C VAL A 65 -20.48 3.53 -4.98
N LYS A 66 -19.94 2.96 -3.91
CA LYS A 66 -20.73 2.24 -2.91
C LYS A 66 -21.81 3.15 -2.32
N PRO A 67 -23.05 2.67 -2.17
CA PRO A 67 -24.13 3.46 -1.56
C PRO A 67 -23.87 3.76 -0.08
N LEU A 68 -23.13 2.89 0.60
CA LEU A 68 -22.66 3.08 1.98
C LEU A 68 -21.13 2.98 2.00
N VAL A 69 -20.48 4.12 2.21
CA VAL A 69 -19.02 4.18 2.37
C VAL A 69 -18.70 4.11 3.85
N VAL A 70 -18.10 3.00 4.26
CA VAL A 70 -17.61 2.78 5.64
C VAL A 70 -16.11 2.53 5.58
N GLY A 71 -15.35 3.31 6.33
CA GLY A 71 -13.90 3.27 6.33
C GLY A 71 -13.29 4.52 5.73
N HIS A 72 -11.99 4.64 5.90
CA HIS A 72 -11.21 5.75 5.38
C HIS A 72 -9.84 5.24 4.95
N TRP A 73 -9.18 6.00 4.12
CA TRP A 73 -7.91 5.55 3.57
C TRP A 73 -6.66 6.15 4.26
N GLY A 74 -6.84 6.87 5.37
CA GLY A 74 -5.81 7.66 6.03
C GLY A 74 -4.49 6.94 6.31
N THR A 75 -4.51 5.67 6.76
CA THR A 75 -3.30 4.89 7.05
C THR A 75 -2.78 4.10 5.84
N THR A 76 -3.60 3.90 4.82
CA THR A 76 -3.32 3.02 3.69
C THR A 76 -2.07 3.39 2.89
N PRO A 77 -1.85 4.66 2.50
CA PRO A 77 -0.66 5.02 1.73
C PRO A 77 0.64 4.75 2.49
N GLY A 78 0.65 5.01 3.79
CA GLY A 78 1.80 4.74 4.65
C GLY A 78 2.06 3.26 4.81
N GLN A 79 1.03 2.44 5.03
CA GLN A 79 1.15 0.99 5.11
C GLN A 79 1.68 0.40 3.80
N ASN A 80 1.13 0.80 2.66
CA ASN A 80 1.61 0.36 1.35
C ASN A 80 3.05 0.80 1.08
N PHE A 81 3.45 2.00 1.55
CA PHE A 81 4.83 2.47 1.44
C PHE A 81 5.78 1.58 2.26
N ILE A 82 5.43 1.29 3.51
CA ILE A 82 6.21 0.38 4.36
C ILE A 82 6.30 -0.99 3.70
N TYR A 83 5.19 -1.54 3.22
CA TYR A 83 5.12 -2.87 2.63
C TYR A 83 6.05 -3.01 1.42
N VAL A 84 6.03 -2.07 0.47
CA VAL A 84 6.89 -2.12 -0.72
C VAL A 84 8.38 -2.02 -0.36
N HIS A 85 8.72 -1.24 0.68
CA HIS A 85 10.09 -1.14 1.16
C HIS A 85 10.55 -2.40 1.90
N LEU A 86 9.67 -3.03 2.69
CA LEU A 86 9.95 -4.32 3.33
C LEU A 86 10.19 -5.41 2.29
N ASN A 87 9.34 -5.51 1.26
CA ASN A 87 9.54 -6.44 0.15
C ASN A 87 10.88 -6.26 -0.54
N ARG A 88 11.33 -5.02 -0.72
CA ARG A 88 12.68 -4.75 -1.23
C ARG A 88 13.78 -5.30 -0.32
N VAL A 89 13.63 -5.13 0.98
CA VAL A 89 14.61 -5.60 1.98
C VAL A 89 14.59 -7.13 2.06
N ILE A 90 13.41 -7.73 2.13
CA ILE A 90 13.21 -9.19 2.12
C ILE A 90 13.92 -9.81 0.91
N LYS A 91 13.63 -9.32 -0.30
CA LYS A 91 14.23 -9.84 -1.54
C LYS A 91 15.75 -9.61 -1.64
N LYS A 92 16.26 -8.52 -1.04
CA LYS A 92 17.68 -8.21 -1.08
C LYS A 92 18.50 -9.11 -0.16
N TYR A 93 17.93 -9.48 0.98
CA TYR A 93 18.66 -10.19 2.05
C TYR A 93 18.13 -11.59 2.33
N ASP A 94 17.16 -12.06 1.53
CA ASP A 94 16.51 -13.37 1.66
C ASP A 94 15.97 -13.59 3.09
N LEU A 95 15.10 -12.69 3.52
CA LEU A 95 14.59 -12.69 4.90
C LEU A 95 13.20 -13.29 4.99
N ASP A 96 12.96 -14.08 6.04
CA ASP A 96 11.63 -14.42 6.52
C ASP A 96 11.12 -13.33 7.48
N LEU A 97 9.95 -12.73 7.17
CA LEU A 97 9.44 -11.61 7.91
C LEU A 97 7.92 -11.62 8.01
N PHE A 98 7.40 -11.36 9.20
CA PHE A 98 5.97 -11.13 9.42
C PHE A 98 5.66 -9.65 9.37
N TYR A 99 4.68 -9.25 8.55
CA TYR A 99 4.13 -7.91 8.56
C TYR A 99 2.78 -7.87 9.26
N ILE A 100 2.70 -7.19 10.40
CA ILE A 100 1.48 -7.09 11.21
C ILE A 100 0.97 -5.66 11.16
N ALA A 101 -0.24 -5.46 10.60
CA ALA A 101 -0.93 -4.19 10.61
C ALA A 101 -1.80 -4.08 11.87
N GLY A 102 -1.45 -3.17 12.78
CA GLY A 102 -2.21 -2.93 14.01
C GLY A 102 -3.61 -2.34 13.77
N PRO A 103 -3.76 -1.29 12.92
CA PRO A 103 -5.06 -0.67 12.70
C PRO A 103 -5.97 -1.56 11.83
N GLY A 104 -7.13 -1.99 12.35
CA GLY A 104 -8.10 -2.80 11.60
C GLY A 104 -8.63 -2.12 10.33
N HIS A 105 -8.79 -0.79 10.36
CA HIS A 105 -9.17 0.00 9.18
C HIS A 105 -8.09 0.05 8.08
N GLY A 106 -6.88 -0.41 8.36
CA GLY A 106 -5.82 -0.63 7.38
C GLY A 106 -5.94 -1.94 6.59
N GLY A 107 -6.93 -2.77 6.87
CA GLY A 107 -7.18 -4.04 6.18
C GLY A 107 -7.15 -3.97 4.66
N PRO A 108 -7.73 -2.95 4.01
CA PRO A 108 -7.65 -2.80 2.55
C PRO A 108 -6.23 -2.73 2.00
N ALA A 109 -5.27 -2.19 2.75
CA ALA A 109 -3.87 -2.20 2.33
C ALA A 109 -3.31 -3.62 2.30
N ILE A 110 -3.55 -4.42 3.35
CA ILE A 110 -3.07 -5.80 3.42
C ILE A 110 -3.70 -6.64 2.32
N VAL A 111 -5.03 -6.60 2.20
CA VAL A 111 -5.76 -7.35 1.15
C VAL A 111 -5.30 -6.94 -0.25
N GLY A 112 -5.11 -5.64 -0.50
CA GLY A 112 -4.60 -5.13 -1.78
C GLY A 112 -3.22 -5.68 -2.13
N ASN A 113 -2.30 -5.73 -1.18
CA ASN A 113 -0.96 -6.28 -1.39
C ASN A 113 -0.99 -7.79 -1.64
N VAL A 114 -1.71 -8.56 -0.81
CA VAL A 114 -1.83 -10.01 -0.96
C VAL A 114 -2.54 -10.39 -2.28
N TYR A 115 -3.49 -9.57 -2.73
CA TYR A 115 -4.12 -9.73 -4.05
C TYR A 115 -3.14 -9.47 -5.19
N LEU A 116 -2.33 -8.41 -5.12
CA LEU A 116 -1.30 -8.11 -6.14
C LEU A 116 -0.26 -9.24 -6.26
N GLU A 117 0.06 -9.90 -5.17
CA GLU A 117 0.99 -11.02 -5.12
C GLU A 117 0.39 -12.35 -5.62
N GLY A 118 -0.94 -12.41 -5.81
CA GLY A 118 -1.65 -13.58 -6.28
C GLY A 118 -2.18 -14.48 -5.17
N THR A 119 -1.61 -14.44 -3.98
CA THR A 119 -1.95 -15.34 -2.86
C THR A 119 -3.43 -15.22 -2.45
N TRP A 120 -4.02 -14.02 -2.55
CA TRP A 120 -5.46 -13.84 -2.28
C TRP A 120 -6.32 -14.70 -3.20
N SER A 121 -5.99 -14.74 -4.49
CA SER A 121 -6.73 -15.54 -5.49
C SER A 121 -6.47 -17.05 -5.36
N GLU A 122 -5.35 -17.45 -4.79
CA GLU A 122 -5.09 -18.87 -4.44
C GLU A 122 -6.02 -19.35 -3.33
N VAL A 123 -6.24 -18.51 -2.31
CA VAL A 123 -7.11 -18.82 -1.16
C VAL A 123 -8.59 -18.62 -1.50
N TYR A 124 -8.90 -17.61 -2.31
CA TYR A 124 -10.25 -17.27 -2.76
C TYR A 124 -10.33 -17.33 -4.30
N PRO A 125 -10.48 -18.52 -4.90
CA PRO A 125 -10.44 -18.73 -6.35
C PRO A 125 -11.48 -17.93 -7.14
N ASP A 126 -12.55 -17.54 -6.50
CA ASP A 126 -13.60 -16.69 -7.06
C ASP A 126 -13.15 -15.23 -7.28
N VAL A 127 -12.08 -14.80 -6.62
CA VAL A 127 -11.52 -13.45 -6.71
C VAL A 127 -10.29 -13.51 -7.62
N THR A 128 -10.55 -13.64 -8.91
CA THR A 128 -9.52 -13.76 -9.95
C THR A 128 -8.77 -12.46 -10.16
N GLN A 129 -7.55 -12.53 -10.74
CA GLN A 129 -6.74 -11.35 -11.07
C GLN A 129 -7.15 -10.72 -12.42
N ASP A 130 -8.46 -10.46 -12.57
CA ASP A 130 -9.06 -9.81 -13.73
C ASP A 130 -10.15 -8.82 -13.30
N GLU A 131 -10.87 -8.24 -14.25
CA GLU A 131 -11.95 -7.28 -13.95
C GLU A 131 -13.06 -7.88 -13.09
N ALA A 132 -13.44 -9.14 -13.35
CA ALA A 132 -14.49 -9.82 -12.60
C ALA A 132 -14.05 -10.06 -11.15
N GLY A 133 -12.82 -10.49 -10.94
CA GLY A 133 -12.22 -10.65 -9.62
C GLY A 133 -12.06 -9.33 -8.89
N LEU A 134 -11.65 -8.26 -9.59
CA LEU A 134 -11.56 -6.91 -9.00
C LEU A 134 -12.94 -6.40 -8.52
N LYS A 135 -14.00 -6.64 -9.29
CA LYS A 135 -15.38 -6.30 -8.87
C LYS A 135 -15.77 -7.04 -7.58
N LYS A 136 -15.36 -8.30 -7.45
CA LYS A 136 -15.59 -9.09 -6.23
C LYS A 136 -14.73 -8.58 -5.06
N LEU A 137 -13.45 -8.34 -5.30
CA LEU A 137 -12.51 -7.80 -4.31
C LEU A 137 -13.03 -6.49 -3.69
N PHE A 138 -13.45 -5.55 -4.54
CA PHE A 138 -13.93 -4.25 -4.08
C PHE A 138 -15.23 -4.34 -3.27
N LYS A 139 -16.03 -5.38 -3.49
CA LYS A 139 -17.24 -5.65 -2.71
C LYS A 139 -17.01 -6.41 -1.41
N GLN A 140 -15.80 -6.88 -1.12
CA GLN A 140 -15.53 -7.60 0.12
C GLN A 140 -15.42 -6.69 1.35
N PHE A 141 -14.82 -5.51 1.21
CA PHE A 141 -14.61 -4.60 2.34
C PHE A 141 -15.88 -3.80 2.66
N SER A 142 -16.30 -3.83 3.93
CA SER A 142 -17.48 -3.09 4.43
C SER A 142 -18.74 -3.30 3.56
N PHE A 143 -18.98 -4.53 3.15
CA PHE A 143 -20.11 -4.92 2.32
C PHE A 143 -20.82 -6.13 2.96
N PRO A 144 -22.15 -6.29 2.81
CA PRO A 144 -22.87 -7.44 3.36
C PRO A 144 -22.24 -8.77 2.91
N GLY A 145 -21.90 -9.64 3.85
CA GLY A 145 -21.24 -10.92 3.58
C GLY A 145 -19.75 -10.86 3.28
N GLY A 146 -19.15 -9.67 3.30
CA GLY A 146 -17.72 -9.45 3.07
C GLY A 146 -16.90 -9.25 4.34
N ILE A 147 -15.71 -8.69 4.17
CA ILE A 147 -14.76 -8.38 5.26
C ILE A 147 -15.20 -7.09 5.96
N SER A 148 -15.32 -7.13 7.30
CA SER A 148 -15.60 -5.95 8.10
C SER A 148 -14.42 -4.98 8.08
N HIS A 149 -14.70 -3.67 8.17
CA HIS A 149 -13.68 -2.63 8.38
C HIS A 149 -12.94 -2.78 9.72
N GLN A 150 -13.53 -3.49 10.67
CA GLN A 150 -12.86 -4.01 11.85
C GLN A 150 -12.69 -5.50 11.63
N LEU A 151 -11.46 -5.97 11.44
CA LEU A 151 -11.13 -7.39 11.45
C LEU A 151 -11.48 -7.94 12.83
N ARG A 152 -12.74 -8.21 13.07
CA ARG A 152 -13.14 -9.09 14.14
C ARG A 152 -12.74 -10.48 13.68
N GLY A 153 -11.82 -11.10 14.41
CA GLY A 153 -11.54 -12.52 14.23
C GLY A 153 -12.86 -13.27 14.17
N GLY A 154 -13.22 -13.74 12.98
CA GLY A 154 -14.44 -14.49 12.79
C GLY A 154 -14.34 -15.75 13.62
N ARG A 155 -15.23 -15.91 14.57
CA ARG A 155 -15.64 -17.26 14.97
C ARG A 155 -16.67 -17.65 13.91
N GLY A 156 -16.27 -18.63 13.08
CA GLY A 156 -17.16 -19.33 12.20
C GLY A 156 -18.24 -20.07 12.97
#